data_b25586f839c19a469f4720a367cae084
#
_entry.id   b25586f839c19a469f4720a367cae084
#
_cell.length_a   1.000
_cell.length_b   1.000
_cell.length_c   1.000
_cell.angle_alpha   90.00
_cell.angle_beta   90.00
_cell.angle_gamma   90.00
#
_symmetry.space_group_name_H-M   'P 1'
#
loop_
_entity.id
_entity.type
_entity.pdbx_description
1 polymer ?
#
loop_
_entity_poly.entity_id
_entity_poly.type
_entity_poly.pdbx_seq_one_letter_code
_entity_poly.pdbx_strand_id
1 'polypeptide(L)'
;MKVYYDLHMHSCLSPCGDDDMTPYNLVNMAALQGMQIIALTDHNSCLNCPAAMEAGVQAGILVIPGMELCTAEEAHIVCLFPALEQAISFSGYVKRHIPPIKNRPEIFGEQRLMDAEDGILGLEEILLTTASDIRADRVVQLVREYEGICFPAHLDRPSYSVISSLGTFEAEWGFPAAELSRRADVEDYITKYPALSEIPLLRDSDAHYLENIPEGAAWLELEECTIPALFAALDGTRLAAAPEGVDEDYND
;
A
#
# COMPACT_ATOMS: atom_id res chain seq x y z
N MET A 1 -4.38 18.48 11.96
CA MET A 1 -3.64 17.74 13.02
C MET A 1 -2.57 16.88 12.36
N LYS A 2 -1.42 16.70 13.02
CA LYS A 2 -0.38 15.78 12.53
C LYS A 2 -0.81 14.33 12.76
N VAL A 3 -0.84 13.53 11.70
CA VAL A 3 -1.25 12.13 11.72
C VAL A 3 -0.14 11.28 11.12
N TYR A 4 0.43 10.38 11.91
CA TYR A 4 1.44 9.43 11.45
C TYR A 4 0.77 8.27 10.71
N TYR A 5 1.35 7.89 9.57
CA TYR A 5 0.75 6.91 8.67
C TYR A 5 1.77 5.93 8.07
N ASP A 6 1.25 4.82 7.57
CA ASP A 6 1.90 3.92 6.61
C ASP A 6 0.80 3.30 5.73
N LEU A 7 0.81 3.63 4.45
CA LEU A 7 -0.25 3.24 3.51
C LEU A 7 0.16 2.08 2.60
N HIS A 8 1.30 1.42 2.89
CA HIS A 8 1.80 0.32 2.10
C HIS A 8 2.49 -0.72 2.98
N MET A 9 1.73 -1.74 3.40
CA MET A 9 2.22 -2.86 4.21
C MET A 9 1.56 -4.17 3.79
N HIS A 10 2.30 -5.28 3.94
CA HIS A 10 1.88 -6.61 3.55
C HIS A 10 1.67 -7.53 4.74
N SER A 11 0.62 -8.33 4.70
CA SER A 11 0.40 -9.41 5.66
C SER A 11 0.98 -10.73 5.16
N CYS A 12 0.84 -11.78 5.97
CA CYS A 12 1.17 -13.16 5.61
C CYS A 12 0.27 -13.74 4.49
N LEU A 13 -0.65 -12.95 3.92
CA LEU A 13 -1.37 -13.30 2.69
C LEU A 13 -0.50 -13.05 1.45
N SER A 14 0.36 -12.05 1.48
CA SER A 14 1.38 -11.85 0.44
C SER A 14 2.45 -12.91 0.58
N PRO A 15 2.78 -13.69 -0.47
CA PRO A 15 3.70 -14.84 -0.34
C PRO A 15 5.15 -14.43 -0.03
N CYS A 16 5.49 -13.16 -0.19
CA CYS A 16 6.76 -12.55 0.21
C CYS A 16 6.73 -11.96 1.63
N GLY A 17 5.55 -11.88 2.26
CA GLY A 17 5.40 -11.46 3.65
C GLY A 17 5.81 -12.58 4.60
N ASP A 18 6.41 -12.20 5.73
CA ASP A 18 6.76 -13.14 6.79
C ASP A 18 5.50 -13.77 7.41
N ASP A 19 5.64 -14.99 7.92
CA ASP A 19 4.53 -15.70 8.57
C ASP A 19 3.98 -14.97 9.80
N ASP A 20 4.84 -14.19 10.48
CA ASP A 20 4.48 -13.39 11.66
C ASP A 20 3.79 -12.05 11.28
N MET A 21 3.73 -11.70 9.99
CA MET A 21 2.97 -10.55 9.49
C MET A 21 1.46 -10.85 9.46
N THR A 22 0.95 -11.44 10.54
CA THR A 22 -0.50 -11.60 10.68
C THR A 22 -1.18 -10.23 10.77
N PRO A 23 -2.44 -10.07 10.32
CA PRO A 23 -3.16 -8.80 10.48
C PRO A 23 -3.15 -8.27 11.91
N TYR A 24 -3.27 -9.15 12.91
CA TYR A 24 -3.21 -8.79 14.31
C TYR A 24 -1.84 -8.23 14.71
N ASN A 25 -0.76 -8.94 14.40
CA ASN A 25 0.60 -8.52 14.74
C ASN A 25 1.00 -7.21 14.02
N LEU A 26 0.72 -7.13 12.72
CA LEU A 26 0.99 -5.95 11.91
C LEU A 26 0.32 -4.69 12.48
N VAL A 27 -0.99 -4.77 12.77
CA VAL A 27 -1.76 -3.66 13.31
C VAL A 27 -1.27 -3.25 14.70
N ASN A 28 -1.02 -4.21 15.60
CA ASN A 28 -0.53 -3.91 16.93
C ASN A 28 0.90 -3.34 16.90
N MET A 29 1.77 -3.84 16.00
CA MET A 29 3.10 -3.28 15.83
C MET A 29 3.02 -1.83 15.34
N ALA A 30 2.20 -1.54 14.32
CA ALA A 30 2.00 -0.18 13.82
C ALA A 30 1.48 0.78 14.92
N ALA A 31 0.54 0.31 15.77
CA ALA A 31 0.07 1.08 16.92
C ALA A 31 1.18 1.35 17.95
N LEU A 32 2.01 0.36 18.24
CA LEU A 32 3.18 0.51 19.12
C LEU A 32 4.21 1.50 18.58
N GLN A 33 4.36 1.56 17.25
CA GLN A 33 5.23 2.51 16.56
C GLN A 33 4.61 3.93 16.44
N GLY A 34 3.42 4.15 17.02
CA GLY A 34 2.77 5.46 17.09
C GLY A 34 2.00 5.89 15.85
N MET A 35 1.70 4.97 14.94
CA MET A 35 0.88 5.24 13.77
C MET A 35 -0.60 5.39 14.15
N GLN A 36 -1.29 6.32 13.49
CA GLN A 36 -2.74 6.52 13.65
C GLN A 36 -3.53 6.01 12.46
N ILE A 37 -2.91 5.99 11.27
CA ILE A 37 -3.51 5.47 10.04
C ILE A 37 -2.54 4.48 9.41
N ILE A 38 -3.05 3.32 9.02
CA ILE A 38 -2.31 2.36 8.18
C ILE A 38 -3.21 1.87 7.06
N ALA A 39 -2.62 1.30 6.01
CA ALA A 39 -3.34 0.50 5.04
C ALA A 39 -2.75 -0.91 4.96
N LEU A 40 -3.62 -1.91 4.85
CA LEU A 40 -3.20 -3.25 4.46
C LEU A 40 -3.35 -3.40 2.95
N THR A 41 -2.26 -3.73 2.28
CA THR A 41 -2.14 -3.68 0.81
C THR A 41 -1.47 -4.92 0.23
N ASP A 42 -1.93 -6.10 0.62
CA ASP A 42 -1.44 -7.36 0.09
C ASP A 42 -1.49 -7.41 -1.44
N HIS A 43 -0.57 -8.13 -2.07
CA HIS A 43 -0.52 -8.28 -3.52
C HIS A 43 -1.83 -8.82 -4.08
N ASN A 44 -2.44 -8.08 -5.00
CA ASN A 44 -3.62 -8.44 -5.77
C ASN A 44 -4.83 -8.96 -4.96
N SER A 45 -4.88 -8.66 -3.64
CA SER A 45 -5.92 -9.18 -2.74
C SER A 45 -6.22 -8.25 -1.58
N CYS A 46 -7.50 -8.19 -1.18
CA CYS A 46 -7.94 -7.49 0.05
C CYS A 46 -8.48 -8.49 1.10
N LEU A 47 -8.18 -9.78 0.97
CA LEU A 47 -8.87 -10.79 1.77
C LEU A 47 -8.50 -10.81 3.26
N ASN A 48 -7.34 -10.26 3.66
CA ASN A 48 -6.98 -10.05 5.06
C ASN A 48 -7.38 -8.67 5.60
N CYS A 49 -7.93 -7.76 4.75
CA CYS A 49 -8.41 -6.46 5.21
C CYS A 49 -9.49 -6.54 6.31
N PRO A 50 -10.47 -7.48 6.27
CA PRO A 50 -11.44 -7.60 7.36
C PRO A 50 -10.78 -7.80 8.73
N ALA A 51 -9.83 -8.73 8.81
CA ALA A 51 -9.07 -9.03 10.04
C ALA A 51 -8.27 -7.82 10.52
N ALA A 52 -7.56 -7.16 9.60
CA ALA A 52 -6.76 -5.97 9.95
C ALA A 52 -7.64 -4.80 10.43
N MET A 53 -8.79 -4.56 9.79
CA MET A 53 -9.72 -3.50 10.21
C MET A 53 -10.30 -3.78 11.60
N GLU A 54 -10.65 -5.03 11.90
CA GLU A 54 -11.14 -5.43 13.21
C GLU A 54 -10.05 -5.28 14.29
N ALA A 55 -8.82 -5.74 14.02
CA ALA A 55 -7.66 -5.52 14.89
C ALA A 55 -7.39 -4.01 15.10
N GLY A 56 -7.56 -3.18 14.06
CA GLY A 56 -7.42 -1.73 14.13
C GLY A 56 -8.39 -1.06 15.11
N VAL A 57 -9.64 -1.51 15.11
CA VAL A 57 -10.65 -1.04 16.09
C VAL A 57 -10.19 -1.36 17.52
N GLN A 58 -9.64 -2.55 17.75
CA GLN A 58 -9.14 -2.96 19.07
C GLN A 58 -7.89 -2.19 19.49
N ALA A 59 -6.96 -1.94 18.55
CA ALA A 59 -5.72 -1.21 18.79
C ALA A 59 -5.88 0.32 18.83
N GLY A 60 -7.06 0.85 18.41
CA GLY A 60 -7.35 2.28 18.38
C GLY A 60 -6.67 3.03 17.23
N ILE A 61 -6.36 2.38 16.13
CA ILE A 61 -5.83 2.98 14.90
C ILE A 61 -6.78 2.76 13.72
N LEU A 62 -6.73 3.65 12.74
CA LEU A 62 -7.53 3.54 11.53
C LEU A 62 -6.82 2.65 10.52
N VAL A 63 -7.45 1.55 10.14
CA VAL A 63 -6.97 0.66 9.08
C VAL A 63 -7.79 0.88 7.81
N ILE A 64 -7.10 1.22 6.72
CA ILE A 64 -7.70 1.42 5.40
C ILE A 64 -7.59 0.12 4.61
N PRO A 65 -8.71 -0.39 4.06
CA PRO A 65 -8.64 -1.56 3.21
C PRO A 65 -8.08 -1.21 1.84
N GLY A 66 -7.12 -2.00 1.37
CA GLY A 66 -6.45 -1.77 0.09
C GLY A 66 -5.80 -3.01 -0.48
N MET A 67 -5.09 -2.83 -1.58
CA MET A 67 -4.20 -3.82 -2.17
C MET A 67 -3.07 -3.15 -2.94
N GLU A 68 -1.98 -3.86 -3.12
CA GLU A 68 -0.96 -3.53 -4.10
C GLU A 68 -1.24 -4.34 -5.39
N LEU A 69 -1.80 -3.65 -6.40
CA LEU A 69 -2.09 -4.24 -7.69
C LEU A 69 -0.80 -4.37 -8.52
N CYS A 70 -0.51 -5.58 -9.02
CA CYS A 70 0.51 -5.79 -10.03
C CYS A 70 -0.12 -5.66 -11.43
N THR A 71 0.26 -4.63 -12.18
CA THR A 71 -0.29 -4.33 -13.52
C THR A 71 0.24 -5.28 -14.60
N ALA A 72 -0.32 -5.17 -15.82
CA ALA A 72 0.13 -5.94 -16.98
C ALA A 72 1.59 -5.66 -17.36
N GLU A 73 2.10 -4.49 -17.01
CA GLU A 73 3.47 -4.06 -17.21
C GLU A 73 4.41 -4.44 -16.06
N GLU A 74 3.90 -5.22 -15.10
CA GLU A 74 4.61 -5.57 -13.85
C GLU A 74 4.97 -4.35 -12.99
N ALA A 75 4.19 -3.27 -13.08
CA ALA A 75 4.30 -2.13 -12.18
C ALA A 75 3.31 -2.30 -11.01
N HIS A 76 3.76 -1.95 -9.81
CA HIS A 76 2.95 -2.00 -8.61
C HIS A 76 2.22 -0.68 -8.38
N ILE A 77 0.95 -0.76 -8.05
CA ILE A 77 0.09 0.38 -7.74
C ILE A 77 -0.70 0.08 -6.48
N VAL A 78 -0.50 0.89 -5.45
CA VAL A 78 -1.31 0.83 -4.23
C VAL A 78 -2.70 1.39 -4.53
N CYS A 79 -3.73 0.60 -4.20
CA CYS A 79 -5.14 0.93 -4.36
C CYS A 79 -5.82 0.91 -2.99
N LEU A 80 -6.40 2.03 -2.56
CA LEU A 80 -7.06 2.20 -1.27
C LEU A 80 -8.54 2.46 -1.46
N PHE A 81 -9.37 1.95 -0.56
CA PHE A 81 -10.82 2.04 -0.67
C PHE A 81 -11.46 2.66 0.57
N PRO A 82 -12.62 3.38 0.40
CA PRO A 82 -13.27 4.06 1.51
C PRO A 82 -13.92 3.11 2.51
N ALA A 83 -14.27 1.89 2.08
CA ALA A 83 -14.85 0.87 2.94
C ALA A 83 -14.49 -0.54 2.44
N LEU A 84 -14.70 -1.52 3.32
CA LEU A 84 -14.40 -2.93 3.05
C LEU A 84 -15.19 -3.50 1.86
N GLU A 85 -16.43 -3.05 1.67
CA GLU A 85 -17.28 -3.52 0.56
C GLU A 85 -16.65 -3.23 -0.80
N GLN A 86 -16.16 -2.01 -1.02
CA GLN A 86 -15.48 -1.60 -2.23
C GLN A 86 -14.17 -2.37 -2.44
N ALA A 87 -13.38 -2.53 -1.38
CA ALA A 87 -12.13 -3.27 -1.41
C ALA A 87 -12.33 -4.73 -1.81
N ILE A 88 -13.28 -5.43 -1.19
CA ILE A 88 -13.59 -6.83 -1.50
C ILE A 88 -14.18 -6.98 -2.91
N SER A 89 -15.03 -6.03 -3.33
CA SER A 89 -15.57 -6.02 -4.69
C SER A 89 -14.47 -5.86 -5.73
N PHE A 90 -13.54 -4.92 -5.50
CA PHE A 90 -12.36 -4.71 -6.35
C PHE A 90 -11.42 -5.93 -6.34
N SER A 91 -11.16 -6.53 -5.17
CA SER A 91 -10.38 -7.76 -5.03
C SER A 91 -10.99 -8.90 -5.86
N GLY A 92 -12.31 -9.06 -5.83
CA GLY A 92 -13.02 -10.01 -6.68
C GLY A 92 -12.91 -9.69 -8.18
N TYR A 93 -12.80 -8.42 -8.58
CA TYR A 93 -12.52 -8.03 -9.95
C TYR A 93 -11.09 -8.43 -10.34
N VAL A 94 -10.08 -8.03 -9.55
CA VAL A 94 -8.67 -8.33 -9.82
C VAL A 94 -8.42 -9.85 -9.89
N LYS A 95 -9.03 -10.63 -9.01
CA LYS A 95 -8.92 -12.10 -9.02
C LYS A 95 -9.31 -12.73 -10.36
N ARG A 96 -10.19 -12.11 -11.14
CA ARG A 96 -10.56 -12.58 -12.50
C ARG A 96 -9.58 -12.13 -13.58
N HIS A 97 -8.69 -11.21 -13.26
CA HIS A 97 -7.72 -10.59 -14.15
C HIS A 97 -6.27 -11.05 -13.91
N ILE A 98 -6.04 -11.85 -12.86
CA ILE A 98 -4.74 -12.53 -12.66
C ILE A 98 -4.78 -13.94 -13.26
N PRO A 99 -3.66 -14.45 -13.82
CA PRO A 99 -3.59 -15.79 -14.34
C PRO A 99 -3.79 -16.81 -13.22
N PRO A 100 -4.55 -17.92 -13.47
CA PRO A 100 -4.84 -18.92 -12.44
C PRO A 100 -3.65 -19.87 -12.18
N ILE A 101 -2.49 -19.28 -11.87
CA ILE A 101 -1.27 -20.01 -11.54
C ILE A 101 -1.35 -20.40 -10.07
N LYS A 102 -1.25 -21.72 -9.79
CA LYS A 102 -1.23 -22.18 -8.40
C LYS A 102 0.03 -21.74 -7.67
N ASN A 103 -0.16 -21.30 -6.44
CA ASN A 103 0.96 -21.06 -5.55
C ASN A 103 1.75 -22.35 -5.28
N ARG A 104 3.06 -22.20 -5.08
CA ARG A 104 3.96 -23.27 -4.63
C ARG A 104 4.61 -22.80 -3.33
N PRO A 105 4.00 -23.14 -2.16
CA PRO A 105 4.46 -22.63 -0.86
C PRO A 105 5.92 -22.94 -0.56
N GLU A 106 6.43 -24.04 -1.08
CA GLU A 106 7.84 -24.43 -0.92
C GLU A 106 8.85 -23.51 -1.65
N ILE A 107 8.34 -22.61 -2.52
CA ILE A 107 9.15 -21.64 -3.28
C ILE A 107 8.81 -20.20 -2.88
N PHE A 108 7.49 -19.88 -2.79
CA PHE A 108 7.03 -18.51 -2.65
C PHE A 108 6.51 -18.18 -1.24
N GLY A 109 6.35 -19.17 -0.36
CA GLY A 109 5.69 -19.01 0.93
C GLY A 109 4.19 -19.34 0.87
N GLU A 110 3.57 -19.48 2.03
CA GLU A 110 2.13 -19.63 2.17
C GLU A 110 1.42 -18.28 1.95
N GLN A 111 0.16 -18.34 1.58
CA GLN A 111 -0.72 -17.18 1.41
C GLN A 111 -1.88 -17.36 2.38
N ARG A 112 -1.68 -16.96 3.64
CA ARG A 112 -2.58 -17.24 4.76
C ARG A 112 -3.74 -16.26 4.83
N LEU A 113 -4.95 -16.80 4.84
CA LEU A 113 -6.16 -16.06 5.19
C LEU A 113 -6.38 -16.15 6.70
N MET A 114 -6.47 -15.00 7.36
CA MET A 114 -6.48 -14.89 8.81
C MET A 114 -7.77 -14.25 9.33
N ASP A 115 -8.13 -14.57 10.57
CA ASP A 115 -9.07 -13.77 11.36
C ASP A 115 -8.33 -12.72 12.22
N ALA A 116 -9.08 -11.95 13.00
CA ALA A 116 -8.53 -10.87 13.84
C ALA A 116 -7.85 -11.36 15.13
N GLU A 117 -7.94 -12.65 15.44
CA GLU A 117 -7.35 -13.30 16.62
C GLU A 117 -6.21 -14.27 16.25
N ASP A 118 -5.56 -14.07 15.09
CA ASP A 118 -4.48 -14.93 14.57
C ASP A 118 -4.93 -16.37 14.21
N GLY A 119 -6.22 -16.61 14.05
CA GLY A 119 -6.74 -17.88 13.53
C GLY A 119 -6.55 -17.98 12.01
N ILE A 120 -6.00 -19.09 11.53
CA ILE A 120 -5.88 -19.37 10.09
C ILE A 120 -7.23 -19.86 9.58
N LEU A 121 -7.87 -19.09 8.69
CA LEU A 121 -9.13 -19.43 8.03
C LEU A 121 -8.93 -20.31 6.81
N GLY A 122 -7.78 -20.26 6.18
CA GLY A 122 -7.44 -21.00 4.97
C GLY A 122 -6.20 -20.48 4.27
N LEU A 123 -5.99 -20.96 3.04
CA LEU A 123 -4.88 -20.51 2.19
C LEU A 123 -5.45 -20.07 0.84
N GLU A 124 -4.89 -18.97 0.28
CA GLU A 124 -5.17 -18.62 -1.12
C GLU A 124 -4.31 -19.49 -2.04
N GLU A 125 -4.96 -20.22 -2.93
CA GLU A 125 -4.30 -21.19 -3.80
C GLU A 125 -3.67 -20.57 -5.06
N ILE A 126 -4.16 -19.40 -5.48
CA ILE A 126 -3.63 -18.69 -6.66
C ILE A 126 -2.48 -17.78 -6.25
N LEU A 127 -1.36 -17.85 -6.95
CA LEU A 127 -0.18 -17.04 -6.67
C LEU A 127 -0.49 -15.55 -6.88
N LEU A 128 -0.51 -14.80 -5.80
CA LEU A 128 -0.95 -13.41 -5.78
C LEU A 128 0.09 -12.42 -6.37
N THR A 129 1.36 -12.79 -6.42
CA THR A 129 2.42 -11.91 -6.99
C THR A 129 2.48 -11.91 -8.52
N THR A 130 1.54 -12.59 -9.20
CA THR A 130 1.50 -12.60 -10.67
C THR A 130 0.92 -11.31 -11.23
N ALA A 131 1.48 -10.83 -12.35
CA ALA A 131 0.92 -9.68 -13.06
C ALA A 131 -0.52 -9.96 -13.52
N SER A 132 -1.39 -8.96 -13.33
CA SER A 132 -2.74 -8.96 -13.91
C SER A 132 -2.68 -8.59 -15.40
N ASP A 133 -3.81 -8.69 -16.10
CA ASP A 133 -3.96 -8.13 -17.45
C ASP A 133 -4.48 -6.66 -17.43
N ILE A 134 -4.50 -6.03 -16.23
CA ILE A 134 -4.93 -4.65 -16.04
C ILE A 134 -3.75 -3.71 -16.33
N ARG A 135 -3.90 -2.84 -17.32
CA ARG A 135 -2.85 -1.90 -17.71
C ARG A 135 -2.73 -0.73 -16.74
N ALA A 136 -1.51 -0.26 -16.49
CA ALA A 136 -1.21 0.84 -15.58
C ALA A 136 -1.99 2.13 -15.92
N ASP A 137 -2.15 2.46 -17.22
CA ASP A 137 -2.88 3.64 -17.69
C ASP A 137 -4.42 3.57 -17.44
N ARG A 138 -4.92 2.45 -16.96
CA ARG A 138 -6.34 2.21 -16.66
C ARG A 138 -6.66 2.17 -15.18
N VAL A 139 -5.65 2.00 -14.34
CA VAL A 139 -5.85 1.73 -12.91
C VAL A 139 -6.57 2.89 -12.22
N VAL A 140 -6.19 4.15 -12.49
CA VAL A 140 -6.82 5.32 -11.86
C VAL A 140 -8.33 5.37 -12.14
N GLN A 141 -8.71 5.20 -13.41
CA GLN A 141 -10.13 5.19 -13.78
C GLN A 141 -10.86 4.01 -13.13
N LEU A 142 -10.26 2.82 -13.19
CA LEU A 142 -10.85 1.61 -12.63
C LEU A 142 -11.06 1.71 -11.12
N VAL A 143 -10.06 2.18 -10.37
CA VAL A 143 -10.15 2.33 -8.91
C VAL A 143 -11.21 3.36 -8.51
N ARG A 144 -11.35 4.45 -9.29
CA ARG A 144 -12.42 5.44 -9.09
C ARG A 144 -13.84 4.87 -9.28
N GLU A 145 -14.02 3.86 -10.13
CA GLU A 145 -15.32 3.16 -10.28
C GLU A 145 -15.73 2.43 -8.98
N TYR A 146 -14.74 2.12 -8.11
CA TYR A 146 -14.94 1.56 -6.77
C TYR A 146 -14.79 2.62 -5.66
N GLU A 147 -14.91 3.92 -5.99
CA GLU A 147 -14.79 5.04 -5.06
C GLU A 147 -13.42 5.12 -4.34
N GLY A 148 -12.42 4.41 -4.86
CA GLY A 148 -11.08 4.34 -4.32
C GLY A 148 -10.14 5.41 -4.85
N ILE A 149 -8.96 5.45 -4.25
CA ILE A 149 -7.81 6.25 -4.67
C ILE A 149 -6.60 5.34 -4.88
N CYS A 150 -5.70 5.69 -5.80
CA CYS A 150 -4.52 4.89 -6.03
C CYS A 150 -3.29 5.73 -6.35
N PHE A 151 -2.12 5.17 -6.09
CA PHE A 151 -0.83 5.78 -6.40
C PHE A 151 0.20 4.72 -6.76
N PRO A 152 1.17 5.02 -7.65
CA PRO A 152 2.24 4.10 -7.98
C PRO A 152 3.13 3.89 -6.75
N ALA A 153 3.45 2.63 -6.47
CA ALA A 153 4.32 2.21 -5.38
C ALA A 153 5.79 2.48 -5.71
N HIS A 154 6.58 2.77 -4.69
CA HIS A 154 8.06 2.79 -4.66
C HIS A 154 8.71 3.15 -6.01
N LEU A 155 8.42 4.33 -6.57
CA LEU A 155 8.88 4.79 -7.91
C LEU A 155 10.40 4.66 -8.11
N ASP A 156 11.17 4.70 -7.04
CA ASP A 156 12.64 4.63 -7.02
C ASP A 156 13.19 3.21 -7.06
N ARG A 157 12.35 2.17 -6.98
CA ARG A 157 12.83 0.78 -7.08
C ARG A 157 13.18 0.40 -8.52
N PRO A 158 14.26 -0.39 -8.72
CA PRO A 158 14.72 -0.80 -10.04
C PRO A 158 13.84 -1.88 -10.69
N SER A 159 12.86 -2.40 -9.97
CA SER A 159 11.88 -3.40 -10.42
C SER A 159 10.50 -3.10 -9.85
N TYR A 160 9.48 -3.52 -10.56
CA TYR A 160 8.07 -3.36 -10.17
C TYR A 160 7.61 -1.92 -9.92
N SER A 161 8.41 -0.91 -10.27
CA SER A 161 7.96 0.47 -10.25
C SER A 161 7.45 0.90 -11.62
N VAL A 162 6.56 1.88 -11.64
CA VAL A 162 6.07 2.47 -12.90
C VAL A 162 7.25 2.99 -13.75
N ILE A 163 8.22 3.63 -13.12
CA ILE A 163 9.42 4.14 -13.82
C ILE A 163 10.28 3.01 -14.38
N SER A 164 10.51 1.94 -13.62
CA SER A 164 11.33 0.82 -14.11
C SER A 164 10.64 0.04 -15.23
N SER A 165 9.33 -0.10 -15.18
CA SER A 165 8.54 -0.89 -16.14
C SER A 165 8.18 -0.11 -17.40
N LEU A 166 7.88 1.20 -17.29
CA LEU A 166 7.41 2.04 -18.38
C LEU A 166 8.44 3.10 -18.84
N GLY A 167 9.52 3.31 -18.08
CA GLY A 167 10.60 4.24 -18.40
C GLY A 167 10.31 5.70 -18.06
N THR A 168 9.11 6.03 -17.58
CA THR A 168 8.68 7.41 -17.30
C THR A 168 7.59 7.45 -16.23
N PHE A 169 7.29 8.67 -15.77
CA PHE A 169 6.10 9.00 -14.99
C PHE A 169 5.38 10.16 -15.68
N GLU A 170 4.13 9.93 -16.12
CA GLU A 170 3.37 10.89 -16.91
C GLU A 170 2.19 11.45 -16.10
N ALA A 171 2.04 12.78 -16.11
CA ALA A 171 0.94 13.46 -15.42
C ALA A 171 -0.45 13.05 -15.96
N GLU A 172 -0.52 12.71 -17.24
CA GLU A 172 -1.74 12.31 -17.95
C GLU A 172 -2.35 11.02 -17.43
N TRP A 173 -1.59 10.19 -16.69
CA TRP A 173 -2.14 9.00 -16.04
C TRP A 173 -3.07 9.37 -14.89
N GLY A 174 -2.96 10.60 -14.36
CA GLY A 174 -3.89 11.17 -13.39
C GLY A 174 -3.78 10.56 -11.99
N PHE A 175 -2.61 10.02 -11.63
CA PHE A 175 -2.36 9.60 -10.25
C PHE A 175 -2.38 10.81 -9.32
N PRO A 176 -3.17 10.76 -8.24
CA PRO A 176 -3.30 11.89 -7.31
C PRO A 176 -2.13 12.00 -6.32
N ALA A 177 -1.35 10.95 -6.16
CA ALA A 177 -0.16 10.88 -5.31
C ALA A 177 0.85 9.89 -5.93
N ALA A 178 2.06 9.81 -5.37
CA ALA A 178 3.04 8.80 -5.70
C ALA A 178 3.87 8.43 -4.47
N GLU A 179 4.40 7.20 -4.44
CA GLU A 179 5.27 6.75 -3.36
C GLU A 179 6.74 6.73 -3.80
N LEU A 180 7.59 7.25 -2.95
CA LEU A 180 9.03 7.07 -3.00
C LEU A 180 9.49 6.35 -1.73
N SER A 181 10.43 5.41 -1.85
CA SER A 181 10.98 4.76 -0.66
C SER A 181 11.59 5.77 0.30
N ARG A 182 11.71 5.43 1.56
CA ARG A 182 12.22 6.31 2.62
C ARG A 182 13.64 6.80 2.37
N ARG A 183 14.42 6.10 1.54
CA ARG A 183 15.81 6.43 1.20
C ARG A 183 15.96 7.20 -0.11
N ALA A 184 14.87 7.41 -0.85
CA ALA A 184 14.91 8.10 -2.13
C ALA A 184 15.25 9.57 -1.96
N ASP A 185 16.09 10.08 -2.87
CA ASP A 185 16.35 11.52 -3.03
C ASP A 185 15.18 12.15 -3.79
N VAL A 186 14.31 12.85 -3.07
CA VAL A 186 13.10 13.48 -3.63
C VAL A 186 13.44 14.53 -4.68
N GLU A 187 14.47 15.35 -4.45
CA GLU A 187 14.86 16.43 -5.37
C GLU A 187 15.39 15.87 -6.69
N ASP A 188 16.15 14.76 -6.64
CA ASP A 188 16.63 14.05 -7.84
C ASP A 188 15.45 13.52 -8.65
N TYR A 189 14.43 12.91 -8.00
CA TYR A 189 13.24 12.39 -8.67
C TYR A 189 12.35 13.49 -9.25
N ILE A 190 12.12 14.59 -8.53
CA ILE A 190 11.38 15.74 -9.05
C ILE A 190 12.12 16.38 -10.22
N THR A 191 13.45 16.46 -10.18
CA THR A 191 14.26 16.99 -11.28
C THR A 191 14.14 16.12 -12.53
N LYS A 192 14.16 14.80 -12.37
CA LYS A 192 14.03 13.83 -13.49
C LYS A 192 12.61 13.72 -14.04
N TYR A 193 11.62 13.81 -13.15
CA TYR A 193 10.20 13.65 -13.45
C TYR A 193 9.41 14.83 -12.87
N PRO A 194 9.39 16.00 -13.56
CA PRO A 194 8.80 17.22 -13.03
C PRO A 194 7.32 17.11 -12.63
N ALA A 195 6.56 16.20 -13.23
CA ALA A 195 5.18 15.93 -12.87
C ALA A 195 5.01 15.53 -11.39
N LEU A 196 6.05 14.98 -10.76
CA LEU A 196 6.03 14.63 -9.33
C LEU A 196 5.97 15.86 -8.40
N SER A 197 6.34 17.04 -8.88
CA SER A 197 6.23 18.28 -8.07
C SER A 197 4.80 18.76 -7.87
N GLU A 198 3.85 18.23 -8.67
CA GLU A 198 2.45 18.68 -8.67
C GLU A 198 1.55 17.81 -7.78
N ILE A 199 2.07 16.71 -7.25
CA ILE A 199 1.33 15.74 -6.45
C ILE A 199 2.03 15.42 -5.12
N PRO A 200 1.29 14.97 -4.09
CA PRO A 200 1.86 14.46 -2.84
C PRO A 200 2.83 13.30 -3.07
N LEU A 201 3.98 13.33 -2.42
CA LEU A 201 4.93 12.23 -2.39
C LEU A 201 4.88 11.53 -1.04
N LEU A 202 4.43 10.29 -1.05
CA LEU A 202 4.28 9.44 0.13
C LEU A 202 5.59 8.71 0.45
N ARG A 203 5.75 8.32 1.73
CA ARG A 203 6.97 7.68 2.26
C ARG A 203 6.58 6.47 3.10
N ASP A 204 5.96 5.49 2.47
CA ASP A 204 5.51 4.27 3.11
C ASP A 204 6.67 3.28 3.32
N SER A 205 6.45 2.24 4.11
CA SER A 205 7.51 1.28 4.43
C SER A 205 7.62 0.14 3.44
N ASP A 206 6.51 -0.28 2.85
CA ASP A 206 6.38 -1.54 2.12
C ASP A 206 6.88 -2.73 2.99
N ALA A 207 6.44 -2.72 4.26
CA ALA A 207 6.91 -3.68 5.24
C ALA A 207 6.37 -5.09 4.96
N HIS A 208 7.30 -6.04 4.91
CA HIS A 208 7.05 -7.48 4.76
C HIS A 208 7.47 -8.27 6.02
N TYR A 209 8.06 -7.60 7.00
CA TYR A 209 8.50 -8.13 8.30
C TYR A 209 8.11 -7.12 9.38
N LEU A 210 7.78 -7.61 10.59
CA LEU A 210 7.39 -6.73 11.72
C LEU A 210 8.48 -5.71 12.06
N GLU A 211 9.75 -6.09 11.95
CA GLU A 211 10.91 -5.23 12.18
C GLU A 211 11.09 -4.12 11.15
N ASN A 212 10.44 -4.23 10.00
CA ASN A 212 10.46 -3.21 8.95
C ASN A 212 9.37 -2.14 9.14
N ILE A 213 8.43 -2.33 10.09
CA ILE A 213 7.43 -1.33 10.43
C ILE A 213 8.11 -0.21 11.24
N PRO A 214 8.21 1.01 10.67
CA PRO A 214 9.05 2.06 11.24
C PRO A 214 8.38 2.81 12.39
N GLU A 215 9.16 3.30 13.33
CA GLU A 215 8.67 4.23 14.34
C GLU A 215 8.35 5.59 13.69
N GLY A 216 7.07 5.99 13.75
CA GLY A 216 6.53 7.33 13.46
C GLY A 216 7.12 8.10 12.27
N ALA A 217 7.41 7.39 11.18
CA ALA A 217 8.32 7.87 10.15
C ALA A 217 7.74 8.89 9.18
N ALA A 218 6.50 8.72 8.77
CA ALA A 218 5.82 9.62 7.87
C ALA A 218 4.58 10.22 8.53
N TRP A 219 4.22 11.43 8.15
CA TRP A 219 3.02 12.06 8.67
C TRP A 219 2.38 12.99 7.62
N LEU A 220 1.08 13.16 7.77
CA LEU A 220 0.28 14.11 7.01
C LEU A 220 -0.39 15.10 7.95
N GLU A 221 -0.68 16.29 7.45
CA GLU A 221 -1.54 17.23 8.16
C GLU A 221 -2.98 17.02 7.66
N LEU A 222 -3.83 16.44 8.52
CA LEU A 222 -5.24 16.18 8.23
C LEU A 222 -6.13 17.05 9.14
N GLU A 223 -7.33 17.37 8.66
CA GLU A 223 -8.34 18.02 9.51
C GLU A 223 -8.83 17.06 10.59
N GLU A 224 -9.07 15.79 10.21
CA GLU A 224 -9.52 14.69 11.05
C GLU A 224 -8.79 13.41 10.69
N CYS A 225 -8.62 12.50 11.67
CA CYS A 225 -8.08 11.16 11.44
C CYS A 225 -9.17 10.23 10.89
N THR A 226 -9.54 10.44 9.61
CA THR A 226 -10.61 9.71 8.91
C THR A 226 -10.23 9.39 7.46
N ILE A 227 -10.83 8.34 6.88
CA ILE A 227 -10.59 7.98 5.47
C ILE A 227 -10.97 9.13 4.51
N PRO A 228 -12.14 9.81 4.66
CA PRO A 228 -12.46 10.93 3.80
C PRO A 228 -11.45 12.08 3.86
N ALA A 229 -10.93 12.42 5.05
CA ALA A 229 -9.92 13.46 5.20
C ALA A 229 -8.58 13.06 4.56
N LEU A 230 -8.17 11.78 4.70
CA LEU A 230 -6.99 11.26 4.02
C LEU A 230 -7.16 11.31 2.50
N PHE A 231 -8.29 10.81 1.97
CA PHE A 231 -8.54 10.80 0.52
C PHE A 231 -8.56 12.21 -0.05
N ALA A 232 -9.17 13.18 0.64
CA ALA A 232 -9.16 14.57 0.24
C ALA A 232 -7.73 15.16 0.25
N ALA A 233 -6.90 14.78 1.21
CA ALA A 233 -5.51 15.19 1.28
C ALA A 233 -4.65 14.60 0.14
N LEU A 234 -4.92 13.37 -0.27
CA LEU A 234 -4.22 12.70 -1.38
C LEU A 234 -4.71 13.17 -2.76
N ASP A 235 -6.01 13.49 -2.91
CA ASP A 235 -6.62 13.87 -4.22
C ASP A 235 -6.36 15.36 -4.60
N GLY A 236 -5.36 16.00 -3.98
CA GLY A 236 -4.84 17.27 -4.49
C GLY A 236 -5.31 18.55 -3.80
N THR A 237 -5.80 18.50 -2.57
CA THR A 237 -5.82 19.68 -1.71
C THR A 237 -4.48 19.79 -0.99
N ARG A 238 -3.56 20.62 -1.52
CA ARG A 238 -2.26 21.02 -1.02
C ARG A 238 -1.85 20.36 0.31
N LEU A 239 -1.09 19.28 0.24
CA LEU A 239 -0.27 18.87 1.37
C LEU A 239 0.88 19.86 1.51
N ALA A 240 1.03 20.41 2.70
CA ALA A 240 2.28 21.10 3.04
C ALA A 240 3.43 20.10 2.88
N ALA A 241 4.50 20.51 2.23
CA ALA A 241 5.67 19.67 1.99
C ALA A 241 6.08 18.94 3.27
N ALA A 242 6.35 17.65 3.15
CA ALA A 242 6.88 16.88 4.27
C ALA A 242 8.16 17.56 4.78
N PRO A 243 8.32 17.76 6.10
CA PRO A 243 9.53 18.37 6.61
C PRO A 243 10.72 17.44 6.35
N GLU A 244 11.80 18.06 5.90
CA GLU A 244 13.14 17.49 5.95
C GLU A 244 13.45 17.09 7.40
N GLY A 245 13.78 15.86 7.65
CA GLY A 245 14.20 15.40 8.96
C GLY A 245 14.03 13.91 9.14
N VAL A 246 14.83 13.13 8.45
CA VAL A 246 15.17 11.79 8.91
C VAL A 246 16.38 12.00 9.83
N ASP A 247 16.19 11.80 11.16
CA ASP A 247 17.30 11.73 12.07
C ASP A 247 18.28 10.65 11.59
N GLU A 248 19.50 11.09 11.26
CA GLU A 248 20.64 10.24 10.99
C GLU A 248 21.07 9.58 12.30
N ASP A 249 20.49 8.43 12.67
CA ASP A 249 21.08 7.54 13.64
C ASP A 249 20.52 6.11 13.50
N TYR A 250 20.96 5.41 12.46
CA TYR A 250 21.06 3.96 12.46
C TYR A 250 22.27 3.57 11.61
N ASN A 251 23.47 3.69 12.24
CA ASN A 251 24.68 2.99 11.82
C ASN A 251 24.69 1.60 12.47
N ASP A 252 25.03 0.63 11.63
CA ASP A 252 25.39 -0.78 11.78
C ASP A 252 24.29 -1.79 11.59
#